data_6e681775490ad0d468b5c3ed574eaaf5
#
_entry.id   6e681775490ad0d468b5c3ed574eaaf5
#
_cell.length_a   1.000
_cell.length_b   1.000
_cell.length_c   1.000
_cell.angle_alpha   90.00
_cell.angle_beta   90.00
_cell.angle_gamma   90.00
#
_symmetry.space_group_name_H-M   'P 1'
#
loop_
_entity.id
_entity.type
_entity.pdbx_description
1 polymer ?
#
loop_
_entity_poly.entity_id
_entity_poly.type
_entity_poly.pdbx_seq_one_letter_code
_entity_poly.pdbx_strand_id
1 'polypeptide(L)'
;MGSEMCIRDSFRGGLNGNMDGEAFTCMRDVRRHGQDVILTLTCDPHVTDEHIIAIAKNLRTFGRMMLRLNHEATGDWFSFNKRASYQEVADFFVRFHKILKEYAPNVQTILCIGGAEDPNSSEITKEKEFAEAVRTTDIWSVDKYMALNWGWPYEVAEKDNFSHKKESAEYVYEMTKKSYERYKELCGGKKKPMVMSEMNADGDVTGPYDQVKMVQDFCRLIKEDPERWFSGFTFYQFRDDGRLGLEITDPNNPDVGVEQPLLAAYRDIIQDEFFNPGVVYEGEKELPVT
;
A
#
# COMPACT_ATOMS: atom_id res chain seq x y z
N MET A 1 -11.43 8.00 -2.60
CA MET A 1 -10.23 7.13 -2.60
C MET A 1 -9.06 7.95 -3.08
N GLY A 2 -7.93 7.89 -2.35
CA GLY A 2 -6.69 8.48 -2.82
C GLY A 2 -6.12 7.67 -3.97
N SER A 3 -5.45 8.32 -4.91
CA SER A 3 -4.60 7.62 -5.86
C SER A 3 -3.28 7.30 -5.18
N GLU A 4 -2.84 6.05 -5.26
CA GLU A 4 -1.48 5.72 -4.88
C GLU A 4 -0.51 6.18 -5.95
N MET A 5 0.52 6.89 -5.53
CA MET A 5 1.64 7.21 -6.40
C MET A 5 2.87 6.50 -5.87
N CYS A 6 3.28 5.44 -6.55
CA CYS A 6 4.52 4.74 -6.24
C CYS A 6 5.69 5.44 -6.94
N ILE A 7 6.47 6.20 -6.19
CA ILE A 7 7.65 6.87 -6.72
C ILE A 7 8.87 6.03 -6.36
N ARG A 8 9.05 4.90 -7.06
CA ARG A 8 10.20 4.01 -6.83
C ARG A 8 11.54 4.61 -7.29
N ASP A 9 11.53 5.46 -8.30
CA ASP A 9 12.76 5.86 -8.99
C ASP A 9 13.10 7.35 -8.89
N SER A 10 12.18 8.19 -8.45
CA SER A 10 12.37 9.66 -8.48
C SER A 10 13.33 10.19 -7.43
N PHE A 11 13.69 9.39 -6.42
CA PHE A 11 14.65 9.78 -5.38
C PHE A 11 16.06 9.24 -5.60
N ARG A 12 16.38 8.60 -6.72
CA ARG A 12 17.75 8.19 -7.06
C ARG A 12 18.72 9.36 -7.21
N GLY A 13 18.23 10.58 -7.41
CA GLY A 13 19.01 11.80 -7.55
C GLY A 13 19.52 12.40 -6.26
N GLY A 14 19.39 11.74 -5.14
CA GLY A 14 19.84 12.20 -3.84
C GLY A 14 18.76 12.92 -3.04
N LEU A 15 18.80 12.71 -1.76
CA LEU A 15 17.96 13.27 -0.71
C LEU A 15 18.03 14.81 -0.57
N ASN A 16 18.67 15.48 -1.49
CA ASN A 16 18.77 16.94 -1.58
C ASN A 16 17.49 17.56 -2.20
N GLY A 17 16.37 16.95 -1.90
CA GLY A 17 15.01 17.42 -2.04
C GLY A 17 14.77 18.62 -2.96
N ASN A 18 15.03 18.49 -4.26
CA ASN A 18 14.48 19.45 -5.18
C ASN A 18 12.99 19.14 -5.35
N MET A 19 12.15 19.90 -4.65
CA MET A 19 10.68 19.80 -4.72
C MET A 19 10.10 20.19 -6.09
N ASP A 20 10.95 20.52 -7.05
CA ASP A 20 10.55 20.87 -8.43
C ASP A 20 10.58 19.66 -9.37
N GLY A 21 10.86 18.45 -8.86
CA GLY A 21 10.87 17.23 -9.65
C GLY A 21 9.47 16.80 -10.12
N GLU A 22 9.43 15.99 -11.17
CA GLU A 22 8.21 15.47 -11.79
C GLU A 22 7.27 14.80 -10.77
N ALA A 23 7.84 14.03 -9.84
CA ALA A 23 7.09 13.37 -8.77
C ALA A 23 6.28 14.35 -7.91
N PHE A 24 6.89 15.44 -7.49
CA PHE A 24 6.20 16.45 -6.70
C PHE A 24 5.17 17.23 -7.52
N THR A 25 5.40 17.42 -8.80
CA THR A 25 4.43 18.00 -9.71
C THR A 25 3.18 17.13 -9.80
N CYS A 26 3.35 15.81 -9.97
CA CYS A 26 2.24 14.86 -9.95
C CYS A 26 1.50 14.84 -8.61
N MET A 27 2.21 14.85 -7.48
CA MET A 27 1.58 14.90 -6.15
C MET A 27 0.75 16.17 -5.95
N ARG A 28 1.24 17.32 -6.41
CA ARG A 28 0.49 18.60 -6.38
C ARG A 28 -0.76 18.53 -7.25
N ASP A 29 -0.66 17.90 -8.41
CA ASP A 29 -1.79 17.73 -9.33
C ASP A 29 -2.89 16.85 -8.72
N VAL A 30 -2.51 15.71 -8.13
CA VAL A 30 -3.43 14.85 -7.36
C VAL A 30 -4.16 15.65 -6.28
N ARG A 31 -3.45 16.47 -5.52
CA ARG A 31 -4.06 17.34 -4.49
C ARG A 31 -5.01 18.39 -5.06
N ARG A 32 -4.67 19.02 -6.20
CA ARG A 32 -5.56 20.00 -6.89
C ARG A 32 -6.88 19.37 -7.30
N HIS A 33 -6.90 18.05 -7.57
CA HIS A 33 -8.11 17.29 -7.87
C HIS A 33 -8.85 16.78 -6.62
N GLY A 34 -8.45 17.22 -5.42
CA GLY A 34 -9.11 16.84 -4.16
C GLY A 34 -8.82 15.42 -3.71
N GLN A 35 -7.78 14.77 -4.26
CA GLN A 35 -7.38 13.41 -3.91
C GLN A 35 -6.26 13.41 -2.86
N ASP A 36 -6.22 12.37 -2.04
CA ASP A 36 -5.13 12.13 -1.11
C ASP A 36 -3.95 11.43 -1.80
N VAL A 37 -2.75 11.62 -1.22
CA VAL A 37 -1.52 11.01 -1.71
C VAL A 37 -1.04 9.96 -0.73
N ILE A 38 -0.78 8.75 -1.23
CA ILE A 38 0.08 7.77 -0.58
C ILE A 38 1.41 7.78 -1.33
N LEU A 39 2.45 8.26 -0.65
CA LEU A 39 3.80 8.23 -1.19
C LEU A 39 4.52 6.98 -0.68
N THR A 40 5.03 6.15 -1.57
CA THR A 40 5.93 5.06 -1.21
C THR A 40 7.37 5.52 -1.35
N LEU A 41 8.12 5.45 -0.26
CA LEU A 41 9.52 5.84 -0.20
C LEU A 41 10.38 4.67 0.26
N THR A 42 11.38 4.32 -0.54
CA THR A 42 12.36 3.30 -0.21
C THR A 42 13.67 3.98 0.19
N CYS A 43 14.10 3.75 1.43
CA CYS A 43 15.31 4.35 2.00
C CYS A 43 16.25 3.26 2.52
N ASP A 44 17.56 3.54 2.45
CA ASP A 44 18.57 2.76 3.17
C ASP A 44 18.36 2.96 4.69
N PRO A 45 18.28 1.89 5.49
CA PRO A 45 18.11 2.00 6.94
C PRO A 45 19.23 2.75 7.67
N HIS A 46 20.37 2.93 7.04
CA HIS A 46 21.54 3.64 7.62
C HIS A 46 21.62 5.13 7.28
N VAL A 47 20.59 5.71 6.62
CA VAL A 47 20.56 7.16 6.40
C VAL A 47 20.56 7.91 7.72
N THR A 48 21.19 9.09 7.73
CA THR A 48 21.33 9.92 8.95
C THR A 48 20.03 10.63 9.31
N ASP A 49 19.93 11.11 10.53
CA ASP A 49 18.77 11.88 11.00
C ASP A 49 18.59 13.18 10.22
N GLU A 50 19.68 13.82 9.81
CA GLU A 50 19.65 15.04 8.98
C GLU A 50 18.93 14.79 7.64
N HIS A 51 19.17 13.63 7.01
CA HIS A 51 18.46 13.24 5.79
C HIS A 51 16.97 13.02 6.04
N ILE A 52 16.62 12.33 7.14
CA ILE A 52 15.21 12.11 7.50
C ILE A 52 14.52 13.45 7.79
N ILE A 53 15.17 14.37 8.52
CA ILE A 53 14.67 15.72 8.80
C ILE A 53 14.43 16.49 7.49
N ALA A 54 15.38 16.41 6.54
CA ALA A 54 15.22 17.06 5.24
C ALA A 54 14.00 16.52 4.46
N ILE A 55 13.82 15.20 4.45
CA ILE A 55 12.63 14.56 3.85
C ILE A 55 11.36 15.07 4.55
N ALA A 56 11.31 15.03 5.88
CA ALA A 56 10.15 15.45 6.65
C ALA A 56 9.77 16.91 6.36
N LYS A 57 10.74 17.82 6.35
CA LYS A 57 10.51 19.24 6.03
C LYS A 57 9.94 19.42 4.63
N ASN A 58 10.40 18.65 3.65
CA ASN A 58 9.84 18.68 2.31
C ASN A 58 8.40 18.17 2.27
N LEU A 59 8.12 17.03 2.92
CA LEU A 59 6.79 16.44 2.95
C LEU A 59 5.75 17.29 3.71
N ARG A 60 6.21 18.06 4.71
CA ARG A 60 5.34 18.96 5.48
C ARG A 60 4.54 19.93 4.60
N THR A 61 5.10 20.33 3.47
CA THR A 61 4.48 21.31 2.57
C THR A 61 3.27 20.79 1.81
N PHE A 62 3.04 19.46 1.79
CA PHE A 62 1.93 18.85 1.04
C PHE A 62 0.60 18.81 1.77
N GLY A 63 0.54 19.29 3.03
CA GLY A 63 -0.67 19.14 3.83
C GLY A 63 -0.89 17.68 4.24
N ARG A 64 -2.15 17.22 4.30
CA ARG A 64 -2.45 15.84 4.66
C ARG A 64 -1.96 14.87 3.60
N MET A 65 -1.16 13.89 4.04
CA MET A 65 -0.68 12.80 3.18
C MET A 65 -0.31 11.57 3.99
N MET A 66 -0.15 10.45 3.32
CA MET A 66 0.33 9.20 3.89
C MET A 66 1.68 8.83 3.29
N LEU A 67 2.58 8.31 4.13
CA LEU A 67 3.90 7.85 3.73
C LEU A 67 4.06 6.37 4.03
N ARG A 68 4.22 5.55 3.00
CA ARG A 68 4.56 4.14 3.08
C ARG A 68 6.08 3.99 2.97
N LEU A 69 6.74 3.83 4.11
CA LEU A 69 8.20 3.72 4.19
C LEU A 69 8.63 2.26 4.10
N ASN A 70 9.56 1.96 3.18
CA ASN A 70 10.13 0.62 3.02
C ASN A 70 9.05 -0.47 3.00
N HIS A 71 8.16 -0.38 2.01
CA HIS A 71 7.03 -1.31 1.86
C HIS A 71 7.49 -2.77 1.79
N GLU A 72 6.62 -3.68 2.22
CA GLU A 72 6.89 -5.11 2.31
C GLU A 72 8.19 -5.40 3.09
N ALA A 73 8.38 -4.68 4.21
CA ALA A 73 9.63 -4.64 4.95
C ALA A 73 10.08 -5.98 5.55
N THR A 74 9.22 -6.99 5.58
CA THR A 74 9.52 -8.36 6.02
C THR A 74 9.94 -9.30 4.88
N GLY A 75 9.89 -8.84 3.63
CA GLY A 75 10.37 -9.57 2.46
C GLY A 75 11.89 -9.48 2.31
N ASP A 76 12.46 -10.29 1.43
CA ASP A 76 13.91 -10.35 1.18
C ASP A 76 14.29 -9.87 -0.23
N TRP A 77 13.33 -9.40 -1.01
CA TRP A 77 13.54 -8.99 -2.41
C TRP A 77 14.02 -7.55 -2.58
N PHE A 78 13.80 -6.68 -1.60
CA PHE A 78 14.26 -5.31 -1.67
C PHE A 78 15.71 -5.12 -1.23
N SER A 79 16.38 -4.12 -1.80
CA SER A 79 17.79 -3.85 -1.52
C SER A 79 18.07 -3.43 -0.06
N PHE A 80 17.11 -2.79 0.61
CA PHE A 80 17.27 -2.42 2.01
C PHE A 80 17.31 -3.63 2.94
N ASN A 81 16.55 -4.70 2.66
CA ASN A 81 16.59 -5.94 3.43
C ASN A 81 17.87 -6.77 3.18
N LYS A 82 18.61 -6.47 2.10
CA LYS A 82 19.92 -7.08 1.82
C LYS A 82 21.08 -6.35 2.49
N ARG A 83 20.85 -5.16 3.04
CA ARG A 83 21.85 -4.29 3.67
C ARG A 83 21.71 -4.18 5.18
N ALA A 84 20.61 -4.63 5.72
CA ALA A 84 20.29 -4.56 7.15
C ALA A 84 19.49 -5.78 7.57
N SER A 85 19.58 -6.15 8.82
CA SER A 85 18.71 -7.16 9.42
C SER A 85 17.27 -6.65 9.52
N TYR A 86 16.31 -7.55 9.68
CA TYR A 86 14.91 -7.17 9.88
C TYR A 86 14.71 -6.28 11.12
N GLN A 87 15.50 -6.51 12.19
CA GLN A 87 15.47 -5.66 13.37
C GLN A 87 15.93 -4.23 13.04
N GLU A 88 17.03 -4.07 12.31
CA GLU A 88 17.52 -2.75 11.89
C GLU A 88 16.53 -2.04 10.98
N VAL A 89 15.84 -2.75 10.08
CA VAL A 89 14.77 -2.19 9.24
C VAL A 89 13.60 -1.72 10.09
N ALA A 90 13.19 -2.51 11.09
CA ALA A 90 12.12 -2.13 12.02
C ALA A 90 12.51 -0.93 12.90
N ASP A 91 13.73 -0.91 13.43
CA ASP A 91 14.23 0.20 14.24
C ASP A 91 14.36 1.48 13.40
N PHE A 92 14.75 1.35 12.15
CA PHE A 92 14.77 2.46 11.19
C PHE A 92 13.36 3.03 10.98
N PHE A 93 12.34 2.19 10.79
CA PHE A 93 10.96 2.66 10.68
C PHE A 93 10.52 3.46 11.91
N VAL A 94 10.81 2.96 13.10
CA VAL A 94 10.47 3.64 14.37
C VAL A 94 11.19 4.97 14.50
N ARG A 95 12.49 5.01 14.17
CA ARG A 95 13.30 6.23 14.16
C ARG A 95 12.76 7.26 13.16
N PHE A 96 12.48 6.82 11.94
CA PHE A 96 11.93 7.67 10.88
C PHE A 96 10.57 8.26 11.30
N HIS A 97 9.67 7.42 11.81
CA HIS A 97 8.36 7.87 12.30
C HIS A 97 8.49 8.97 13.37
N LYS A 98 9.36 8.78 14.37
CA LYS A 98 9.54 9.77 15.45
C LYS A 98 10.01 11.12 14.91
N ILE A 99 11.00 11.11 14.04
CA ILE A 99 11.50 12.33 13.40
C ILE A 99 10.42 12.96 12.51
N LEU A 100 9.71 12.14 11.73
CA LEU A 100 8.63 12.63 10.88
C LEU A 100 7.54 13.33 11.69
N LYS A 101 7.13 12.77 12.83
CA LYS A 101 6.12 13.41 13.70
C LYS A 101 6.56 14.72 14.31
N GLU A 102 7.86 14.91 14.55
CA GLU A 102 8.41 16.17 15.02
C GLU A 102 8.40 17.25 13.93
N TYR A 103 8.82 16.92 12.70
CA TYR A 103 9.04 17.89 11.63
C TYR A 103 7.90 17.99 10.61
N ALA A 104 7.08 16.95 10.48
CA ALA A 104 5.94 16.88 9.56
C ALA A 104 4.74 16.14 10.18
N PRO A 105 4.11 16.70 11.23
CA PRO A 105 3.02 16.04 11.95
C PRO A 105 1.77 15.78 11.09
N ASN A 106 1.65 16.47 9.96
CA ASN A 106 0.60 16.28 8.95
C ASN A 106 0.73 15.00 8.13
N VAL A 107 1.88 14.32 8.18
CA VAL A 107 2.13 13.08 7.44
C VAL A 107 1.82 11.87 8.31
N GLN A 108 0.96 10.98 7.83
CA GLN A 108 0.66 9.70 8.49
C GLN A 108 1.54 8.60 7.93
N THR A 109 2.15 7.80 8.80
CA THR A 109 2.98 6.67 8.38
C THR A 109 2.16 5.41 8.16
N ILE A 110 2.48 4.69 7.09
CA ILE A 110 1.97 3.34 6.82
C ILE A 110 3.12 2.36 7.02
N LEU A 111 2.94 1.40 7.93
CA LEU A 111 3.81 0.24 8.05
C LEU A 111 3.21 -0.88 7.20
N CYS A 112 3.91 -1.25 6.14
CA CYS A 112 3.56 -2.37 5.28
C CYS A 112 4.53 -3.54 5.52
N ILE A 113 4.03 -4.60 6.12
CA ILE A 113 4.79 -5.83 6.43
C ILE A 113 3.96 -7.05 6.08
N GLY A 114 4.58 -8.23 6.05
CA GLY A 114 3.87 -9.50 5.93
C GLY A 114 2.91 -9.70 7.10
N GLY A 115 1.72 -10.15 6.77
CA GLY A 115 0.67 -10.46 7.74
C GLY A 115 0.72 -11.91 8.23
N ALA A 116 -0.40 -12.38 8.74
CA ALA A 116 -0.60 -13.80 9.06
C ALA A 116 -0.61 -14.62 7.77
N GLU A 117 0.15 -15.68 7.73
CA GLU A 117 0.29 -16.56 6.56
C GLU A 117 -0.25 -17.97 6.80
N ASP A 118 -0.30 -18.38 8.08
CA ASP A 118 -0.84 -19.67 8.47
C ASP A 118 -2.22 -19.48 9.12
N PRO A 119 -3.29 -20.11 8.57
CA PRO A 119 -4.62 -20.04 9.17
C PRO A 119 -4.70 -20.65 10.57
N ASN A 120 -3.72 -21.47 10.96
CA ASN A 120 -3.65 -22.10 12.28
C ASN A 120 -2.76 -21.32 13.28
N SER A 121 -2.04 -20.29 12.83
CA SER A 121 -1.21 -19.43 13.67
C SER A 121 -1.80 -18.02 13.76
N SER A 122 -1.66 -17.38 14.91
CA SER A 122 -1.98 -15.96 15.07
C SER A 122 -0.76 -15.06 14.86
N GLU A 123 0.44 -15.64 14.70
CA GLU A 123 1.65 -14.86 14.51
C GLU A 123 1.71 -14.23 13.12
N ILE A 124 2.26 -13.02 13.05
CA ILE A 124 2.57 -12.34 11.80
C ILE A 124 4.03 -12.56 11.41
N THR A 125 4.34 -12.34 10.14
CA THR A 125 5.72 -12.48 9.63
C THR A 125 6.68 -11.54 10.35
N LYS A 126 7.78 -12.07 10.90
CA LYS A 126 8.81 -11.32 11.65
C LYS A 126 8.24 -10.50 12.82
N GLU A 127 7.30 -11.08 13.53
CA GLU A 127 6.60 -10.41 14.63
C GLU A 127 7.53 -9.84 15.70
N LYS A 128 8.56 -10.61 16.07
CA LYS A 128 9.48 -10.20 17.16
C LYS A 128 10.21 -8.92 16.80
N GLU A 129 10.68 -8.84 15.57
CA GLU A 129 11.45 -7.70 15.08
C GLU A 129 10.55 -6.46 14.87
N PHE A 130 9.33 -6.65 14.35
CA PHE A 130 8.45 -5.54 13.95
C PHE A 130 7.42 -5.13 15.00
N ALA A 131 7.33 -5.79 16.15
CA ALA A 131 6.31 -5.47 17.17
C ALA A 131 6.31 -3.99 17.60
N GLU A 132 7.49 -3.36 17.74
CA GLU A 132 7.57 -1.94 18.10
C GLU A 132 7.14 -1.03 16.95
N ALA A 133 7.47 -1.36 15.70
CA ALA A 133 7.02 -0.64 14.52
C ALA A 133 5.49 -0.70 14.37
N VAL A 134 4.87 -1.88 14.64
CA VAL A 134 3.40 -2.06 14.68
C VAL A 134 2.75 -1.13 15.73
N ARG A 135 3.35 -1.01 16.90
CA ARG A 135 2.86 -0.10 17.95
C ARG A 135 3.04 1.37 17.59
N THR A 136 4.10 1.70 16.86
CA THR A 136 4.49 3.07 16.56
C THR A 136 3.73 3.67 15.39
N THR A 137 3.57 2.95 14.29
CA THR A 137 2.94 3.46 13.05
C THR A 137 1.55 4.05 13.26
N ASP A 138 1.11 4.93 12.37
CA ASP A 138 -0.27 5.47 12.39
C ASP A 138 -1.25 4.49 11.72
N ILE A 139 -0.84 3.84 10.64
CA ILE A 139 -1.67 3.00 9.79
C ILE A 139 -0.97 1.66 9.59
N TRP A 140 -1.70 0.57 9.74
CA TRP A 140 -1.23 -0.77 9.41
C TRP A 140 -1.52 -1.11 7.96
N SER A 141 -0.64 -1.88 7.34
CA SER A 141 -0.83 -2.36 5.98
C SER A 141 -0.24 -3.74 5.77
N VAL A 142 -0.89 -4.48 4.90
CA VAL A 142 -0.36 -5.67 4.23
C VAL A 142 -0.60 -5.53 2.74
N ASP A 143 0.30 -6.06 1.94
CA ASP A 143 0.10 -6.22 0.50
C ASP A 143 -0.30 -7.67 0.25
N LYS A 144 -1.46 -7.88 -0.35
CA LYS A 144 -1.99 -9.21 -0.64
C LYS A 144 -2.69 -9.19 -2.00
N TYR A 145 -2.44 -10.26 -2.74
CA TYR A 145 -3.01 -10.49 -4.07
C TYR A 145 -3.84 -11.77 -4.06
N MET A 146 -4.95 -11.72 -4.80
CA MET A 146 -5.80 -12.87 -5.03
C MET A 146 -5.39 -13.57 -6.32
N ALA A 147 -5.55 -14.87 -6.38
CA ALA A 147 -5.28 -15.67 -7.58
C ALA A 147 -3.86 -15.50 -8.17
N LEU A 148 -2.92 -14.87 -7.43
CA LEU A 148 -1.55 -14.70 -7.88
C LEU A 148 -0.74 -15.97 -7.58
N ASN A 149 -0.15 -16.57 -8.61
CA ASN A 149 0.71 -17.72 -8.46
C ASN A 149 2.14 -17.30 -8.10
N TRP A 150 2.82 -18.12 -7.29
CA TRP A 150 4.24 -17.94 -7.03
C TRP A 150 5.03 -18.16 -8.33
N GLY A 151 6.01 -17.32 -8.58
CA GLY A 151 6.80 -17.35 -9.81
C GLY A 151 6.48 -16.22 -10.78
N TRP A 152 5.48 -15.37 -10.44
CA TRP A 152 5.24 -14.15 -11.19
C TRP A 152 6.54 -13.33 -11.36
N PRO A 153 6.85 -12.74 -12.53
CA PRO A 153 5.99 -12.65 -13.74
C PRO A 153 6.23 -13.78 -14.77
N TYR A 154 6.99 -14.79 -14.44
CA TYR A 154 7.46 -15.80 -15.39
C TYR A 154 6.55 -17.04 -15.47
N GLU A 155 5.72 -17.23 -14.48
CA GLU A 155 4.77 -18.33 -14.44
C GLU A 155 3.36 -17.79 -14.62
N VAL A 156 2.65 -18.32 -15.60
CA VAL A 156 1.20 -18.14 -15.72
C VAL A 156 0.55 -19.02 -14.66
N ALA A 157 -0.48 -18.52 -14.00
CA ALA A 157 -1.25 -19.32 -13.05
C ALA A 157 -1.96 -20.45 -13.80
N GLU A 158 -1.32 -21.61 -13.84
CA GLU A 158 -1.93 -22.80 -14.42
C GLU A 158 -3.00 -23.33 -13.48
N LYS A 159 -4.16 -23.68 -14.06
CA LYS A 159 -5.33 -24.16 -13.33
C LYS A 159 -5.02 -25.33 -12.38
N ASP A 160 -4.09 -26.19 -12.75
CA ASP A 160 -3.72 -27.38 -11.99
C ASP A 160 -2.69 -27.09 -10.87
N ASN A 161 -1.98 -25.97 -10.96
CA ASN A 161 -0.99 -25.52 -9.97
C ASN A 161 -1.55 -24.48 -9.00
N PHE A 162 -2.78 -24.04 -9.22
CA PHE A 162 -3.43 -23.00 -8.48
C PHE A 162 -3.95 -23.50 -7.12
N SER A 163 -3.49 -22.90 -6.02
CA SER A 163 -4.00 -23.22 -4.69
C SER A 163 -5.29 -22.44 -4.42
N HIS A 164 -6.39 -22.88 -4.96
CA HIS A 164 -7.71 -22.23 -4.86
C HIS A 164 -8.06 -21.79 -3.45
N LYS A 165 -7.67 -22.55 -2.45
CA LYS A 165 -7.96 -22.24 -1.05
C LYS A 165 -7.11 -21.09 -0.50
N LYS A 166 -5.86 -20.97 -0.97
CA LYS A 166 -4.92 -19.96 -0.45
C LYS A 166 -5.08 -18.58 -1.08
N GLU A 167 -5.64 -18.52 -2.27
CA GLU A 167 -5.60 -17.32 -3.09
C GLU A 167 -7.00 -16.81 -3.47
N SER A 168 -8.02 -17.38 -2.87
CA SER A 168 -9.39 -16.90 -3.03
C SER A 168 -9.61 -15.56 -2.33
N ALA A 169 -10.64 -14.84 -2.72
CA ALA A 169 -11.03 -13.59 -2.08
C ALA A 169 -11.30 -13.78 -0.58
N GLU A 170 -11.96 -14.87 -0.22
CA GLU A 170 -12.25 -15.26 1.16
C GLU A 170 -10.96 -15.50 1.95
N TYR A 171 -10.01 -16.23 1.36
CA TYR A 171 -8.73 -16.50 2.01
C TYR A 171 -7.96 -15.22 2.28
N VAL A 172 -7.81 -14.35 1.27
CA VAL A 172 -7.09 -13.08 1.40
C VAL A 172 -7.79 -12.17 2.42
N TYR A 173 -9.13 -12.14 2.40
CA TYR A 173 -9.92 -11.39 3.37
C TYR A 173 -9.67 -11.89 4.81
N GLU A 174 -9.79 -13.21 5.04
CA GLU A 174 -9.60 -13.81 6.36
C GLU A 174 -8.18 -13.58 6.90
N MET A 175 -7.16 -13.76 6.05
CA MET A 175 -5.76 -13.56 6.45
C MET A 175 -5.45 -12.10 6.74
N THR A 176 -6.04 -11.17 5.98
CA THR A 176 -5.90 -9.73 6.24
C THR A 176 -6.57 -9.34 7.56
N LYS A 177 -7.78 -9.85 7.82
CA LYS A 177 -8.50 -9.63 9.09
C LYS A 177 -7.72 -10.21 10.27
N LYS A 178 -7.17 -11.39 10.12
CA LYS A 178 -6.33 -12.03 11.13
C LYS A 178 -5.07 -11.21 11.45
N SER A 179 -4.45 -10.65 10.42
CA SER A 179 -3.33 -9.72 10.59
C SER A 179 -3.74 -8.47 11.38
N TYR A 180 -4.89 -7.89 11.05
CA TYR A 180 -5.45 -6.76 11.79
C TYR A 180 -5.66 -7.08 13.28
N GLU A 181 -6.29 -8.22 13.60
CA GLU A 181 -6.53 -8.62 14.99
C GLU A 181 -5.19 -8.82 15.74
N ARG A 182 -4.20 -9.41 15.08
CA ARG A 182 -2.87 -9.58 15.69
C ARG A 182 -2.17 -8.25 15.96
N TYR A 183 -2.23 -7.30 15.01
CA TYR A 183 -1.68 -5.96 15.22
C TYR A 183 -2.38 -5.24 16.37
N LYS A 184 -3.69 -5.38 16.47
CA LYS A 184 -4.49 -4.83 17.57
C LYS A 184 -4.06 -5.43 18.92
N GLU A 185 -3.85 -6.74 19.00
CA GLU A 185 -3.33 -7.40 20.21
C GLU A 185 -1.95 -6.86 20.62
N LEU A 186 -1.01 -6.74 19.66
CA LEU A 186 0.31 -6.16 19.90
C LEU A 186 0.26 -4.71 20.39
N CYS A 187 -0.83 -4.00 20.09
CA CYS A 187 -1.10 -2.65 20.56
C CYS A 187 -1.95 -2.60 21.83
N GLY A 188 -2.11 -3.71 22.56
CA GLY A 188 -2.90 -3.77 23.78
C GLY A 188 -4.40 -3.51 23.57
N GLY A 189 -4.93 -3.93 22.42
CA GLY A 189 -6.33 -3.77 22.03
C GLY A 189 -6.67 -2.42 21.36
N LYS A 190 -5.71 -1.53 21.19
CA LYS A 190 -5.93 -0.27 20.47
C LYS A 190 -6.10 -0.52 18.98
N LYS A 191 -7.15 0.04 18.40
CA LYS A 191 -7.42 -0.01 16.97
C LYS A 191 -6.64 1.09 16.25
N LYS A 192 -6.15 0.77 15.05
CA LYS A 192 -5.63 1.74 14.08
C LYS A 192 -6.24 1.45 12.72
N PRO A 193 -6.25 2.40 11.79
CA PRO A 193 -6.64 2.12 10.42
C PRO A 193 -5.81 0.97 9.84
N MET A 194 -6.47 0.09 9.07
CA MET A 194 -5.83 -1.00 8.33
C MET A 194 -6.13 -0.83 6.85
N VAL A 195 -5.10 -0.83 6.04
CA VAL A 195 -5.23 -0.71 4.58
C VAL A 195 -4.52 -1.87 3.88
N MET A 196 -4.90 -2.14 2.65
CA MET A 196 -4.06 -2.87 1.71
C MET A 196 -3.47 -1.86 0.74
N SER A 197 -2.20 -1.57 0.89
CA SER A 197 -1.53 -0.57 0.06
C SER A 197 -1.12 -1.11 -1.32
N GLU A 198 -1.19 -2.42 -1.53
CA GLU A 198 -1.23 -3.07 -2.85
C GLU A 198 -2.23 -4.21 -2.80
N MET A 199 -3.21 -4.20 -3.69
CA MET A 199 -4.22 -5.24 -3.81
C MET A 199 -4.65 -5.40 -5.26
N ASN A 200 -4.76 -6.61 -5.71
CA ASN A 200 -5.38 -6.98 -6.98
C ASN A 200 -5.59 -8.50 -7.05
N ALA A 201 -6.06 -8.97 -8.21
CA ALA A 201 -6.10 -10.38 -8.59
C ALA A 201 -5.38 -10.58 -9.93
N ASP A 202 -4.88 -11.78 -10.18
CA ASP A 202 -4.18 -12.11 -11.43
C ASP A 202 -5.16 -12.08 -12.62
N GLY A 203 -4.85 -11.29 -13.63
CA GLY A 203 -5.67 -11.14 -14.82
C GLY A 203 -5.61 -12.33 -15.81
N ASP A 204 -4.62 -13.20 -15.65
CA ASP A 204 -4.47 -14.38 -16.51
C ASP A 204 -5.34 -15.56 -16.09
N VAL A 205 -6.00 -15.47 -14.94
CA VAL A 205 -6.86 -16.52 -14.41
C VAL A 205 -8.31 -16.31 -14.82
N THR A 206 -8.99 -17.37 -15.20
CA THR A 206 -10.38 -17.35 -15.69
C THR A 206 -11.30 -18.21 -14.80
N GLY A 207 -12.60 -18.15 -15.06
CA GLY A 207 -13.61 -18.93 -14.35
C GLY A 207 -13.87 -18.39 -12.94
N PRO A 208 -13.93 -19.23 -11.90
CA PRO A 208 -14.24 -18.77 -10.54
C PRO A 208 -13.15 -17.86 -9.93
N TYR A 209 -11.98 -17.83 -10.54
CA TYR A 209 -10.82 -17.00 -10.14
C TYR A 209 -10.55 -15.89 -11.13
N ASP A 210 -11.53 -15.53 -11.95
CA ASP A 210 -11.48 -14.36 -12.80
C ASP A 210 -11.19 -13.08 -11.99
N GLN A 211 -10.32 -12.23 -12.50
CA GLN A 211 -9.83 -11.04 -11.82
C GLN A 211 -10.96 -10.12 -11.32
N VAL A 212 -11.93 -9.85 -12.19
CA VAL A 212 -13.06 -8.98 -11.86
C VAL A 212 -13.89 -9.57 -10.74
N LYS A 213 -14.20 -10.87 -10.85
CA LYS A 213 -14.96 -11.58 -9.84
C LYS A 213 -14.26 -11.60 -8.48
N MET A 214 -12.97 -11.89 -8.45
CA MET A 214 -12.18 -11.94 -7.21
C MET A 214 -12.16 -10.58 -6.50
N VAL A 215 -11.94 -9.51 -7.24
CA VAL A 215 -11.94 -8.14 -6.70
C VAL A 215 -13.33 -7.75 -6.17
N GLN A 216 -14.40 -8.08 -6.91
CA GLN A 216 -15.77 -7.82 -6.48
C GLN A 216 -16.13 -8.62 -5.21
N ASP A 217 -15.77 -9.91 -5.15
CA ASP A 217 -16.02 -10.75 -3.97
C ASP A 217 -15.27 -10.22 -2.74
N PHE A 218 -14.02 -9.81 -2.89
CA PHE A 218 -13.25 -9.20 -1.80
C PHE A 218 -13.89 -7.90 -1.30
N CYS A 219 -14.29 -7.02 -2.22
CA CYS A 219 -14.99 -5.78 -1.88
C CYS A 219 -16.32 -6.05 -1.15
N ARG A 220 -17.06 -7.05 -1.60
CA ARG A 220 -18.31 -7.48 -0.94
C ARG A 220 -18.07 -7.95 0.48
N LEU A 221 -17.06 -8.80 0.72
CA LEU A 221 -16.70 -9.28 2.06
C LEU A 221 -16.36 -8.13 3.02
N ILE A 222 -15.58 -7.15 2.55
CA ILE A 222 -15.26 -5.96 3.32
C ILE A 222 -16.52 -5.15 3.65
N LYS A 223 -17.38 -4.92 2.66
CA LYS A 223 -18.59 -4.12 2.80
C LYS A 223 -19.61 -4.75 3.75
N GLU A 224 -19.74 -6.08 3.74
CA GLU A 224 -20.66 -6.84 4.55
C GLU A 224 -20.18 -7.03 6.00
N ASP A 225 -18.89 -6.82 6.30
CA ASP A 225 -18.35 -6.97 7.66
C ASP A 225 -18.85 -5.85 8.58
N PRO A 226 -19.60 -6.18 9.64
CA PRO A 226 -20.14 -5.20 10.56
C PRO A 226 -19.08 -4.53 11.45
N GLU A 227 -17.90 -5.11 11.61
CA GLU A 227 -16.85 -4.60 12.49
C GLU A 227 -16.16 -3.35 11.95
N ARG A 228 -16.27 -3.10 10.64
CA ARG A 228 -15.69 -1.91 9.98
C ARG A 228 -14.21 -1.71 10.31
N TRP A 229 -13.45 -2.80 10.30
CA TRP A 229 -12.03 -2.82 10.66
C TRP A 229 -11.10 -2.36 9.54
N PHE A 230 -11.54 -2.49 8.29
CA PHE A 230 -10.78 -2.18 7.10
C PHE A 230 -11.04 -0.73 6.64
N SER A 231 -9.97 0.01 6.32
CA SER A 231 -10.04 1.44 6.05
C SER A 231 -9.87 1.80 4.57
N GLY A 232 -9.31 0.93 3.77
CA GLY A 232 -9.15 1.17 2.34
C GLY A 232 -8.09 0.31 1.67
N PHE A 233 -8.02 0.43 0.36
CA PHE A 233 -7.00 -0.24 -0.45
C PHE A 233 -6.63 0.61 -1.66
N THR A 234 -5.48 0.29 -2.26
CA THR A 234 -5.06 0.79 -3.57
C THR A 234 -4.83 -0.39 -4.51
N PHE A 235 -5.22 -0.23 -5.76
CA PHE A 235 -4.94 -1.24 -6.77
C PHE A 235 -3.48 -1.17 -7.21
N TYR A 236 -2.83 -2.30 -7.30
CA TYR A 236 -1.57 -2.44 -8.00
C TYR A 236 -1.84 -3.14 -9.33
N GLN A 237 -1.73 -2.48 -10.48
CA GLN A 237 -1.49 -1.05 -10.65
C GLN A 237 -2.36 -0.49 -11.78
N PHE A 238 -2.27 0.80 -12.05
CA PHE A 238 -3.09 1.41 -13.09
C PHE A 238 -2.76 0.85 -14.48
N ARG A 239 -1.46 0.82 -14.87
CA ARG A 239 -1.01 0.25 -16.14
C ARG A 239 0.08 -0.80 -15.90
N ASP A 240 -0.11 -1.98 -16.42
CA ASP A 240 0.76 -3.14 -16.28
C ASP A 240 0.78 -3.98 -17.57
N ASP A 241 1.50 -5.10 -17.54
CA ASP A 241 1.66 -6.04 -18.65
C ASP A 241 0.40 -6.86 -19.02
N GLY A 242 -0.71 -6.66 -18.31
CA GLY A 242 -1.98 -7.33 -18.50
C GLY A 242 -2.39 -8.26 -17.36
N ARG A 243 -1.48 -8.57 -16.43
CA ARG A 243 -1.83 -9.44 -15.30
C ARG A 243 -2.52 -8.69 -14.16
N LEU A 244 -2.04 -7.49 -13.83
CA LEU A 244 -2.53 -6.71 -12.69
C LEU A 244 -3.07 -5.33 -13.10
N GLY A 245 -2.94 -4.92 -14.36
CA GLY A 245 -3.31 -3.59 -14.80
C GLY A 245 -4.82 -3.36 -14.91
N LEU A 246 -5.25 -2.14 -14.61
CA LEU A 246 -6.53 -1.60 -15.07
C LEU A 246 -6.48 -1.28 -16.57
N GLU A 247 -5.28 -0.98 -17.06
CA GLU A 247 -4.92 -0.85 -18.46
C GLU A 247 -3.67 -1.66 -18.78
N ILE A 248 -3.52 -2.07 -20.04
CA ILE A 248 -2.25 -2.52 -20.60
C ILE A 248 -1.72 -1.49 -21.57
N THR A 249 -0.41 -1.51 -21.84
CA THR A 249 0.19 -0.67 -22.89
C THR A 249 -0.24 -1.17 -24.27
N ASP A 250 -0.71 -0.26 -25.13
CA ASP A 250 -0.99 -0.62 -26.53
C ASP A 250 0.32 -1.07 -27.21
N PRO A 251 0.38 -2.27 -27.79
CA PRO A 251 1.59 -2.79 -28.43
C PRO A 251 2.09 -1.95 -29.61
N ASN A 252 1.24 -1.12 -30.18
CA ASN A 252 1.57 -0.26 -31.33
C ASN A 252 1.88 1.19 -30.92
N ASN A 253 1.47 1.60 -29.72
CA ASN A 253 1.70 2.95 -29.22
C ASN A 253 1.86 2.95 -27.68
N PRO A 254 3.09 3.06 -27.15
CA PRO A 254 3.33 2.99 -25.71
C PRO A 254 2.69 4.13 -24.89
N ASP A 255 2.29 5.21 -25.53
CA ASP A 255 1.62 6.33 -24.87
C ASP A 255 0.12 6.09 -24.67
N VAL A 256 -0.43 5.05 -25.29
CA VAL A 256 -1.86 4.69 -25.22
C VAL A 256 -2.06 3.52 -24.27
N GLY A 257 -3.08 3.64 -23.39
CA GLY A 257 -3.57 2.53 -22.56
C GLY A 257 -4.74 1.82 -23.21
N VAL A 258 -4.78 0.51 -23.13
CA VAL A 258 -5.91 -0.32 -23.52
C VAL A 258 -6.63 -0.77 -22.26
N GLU A 259 -7.86 -0.31 -22.07
CA GLU A 259 -8.67 -0.63 -20.89
C GLU A 259 -8.87 -2.14 -20.72
N GLN A 260 -8.69 -2.63 -19.50
CA GLN A 260 -8.97 -4.00 -19.12
C GLN A 260 -10.35 -4.12 -18.46
N PRO A 261 -10.98 -5.30 -18.45
CA PRO A 261 -12.30 -5.49 -17.83
C PRO A 261 -12.39 -5.03 -16.37
N LEU A 262 -11.27 -5.11 -15.64
CA LEU A 262 -11.18 -4.66 -14.26
C LEU A 262 -11.39 -3.14 -14.10
N LEU A 263 -11.08 -2.32 -15.12
CA LEU A 263 -11.28 -0.88 -15.04
C LEU A 263 -12.77 -0.50 -14.91
N ALA A 264 -13.67 -1.24 -15.56
CA ALA A 264 -15.11 -1.03 -15.41
C ALA A 264 -15.56 -1.36 -13.97
N ALA A 265 -15.14 -2.50 -13.44
CA ALA A 265 -15.44 -2.88 -12.06
C ALA A 265 -14.84 -1.89 -11.04
N TYR A 266 -13.65 -1.38 -11.30
CA TYR A 266 -13.04 -0.33 -10.47
C TYR A 266 -13.87 0.95 -10.46
N ARG A 267 -14.37 1.39 -11.62
CA ARG A 267 -15.27 2.57 -11.70
C ARG A 267 -16.54 2.37 -10.88
N ASP A 268 -17.12 1.16 -10.89
CA ASP A 268 -18.30 0.86 -10.07
C ASP A 268 -17.97 0.88 -8.58
N ILE A 269 -16.83 0.31 -8.18
CA ILE A 269 -16.38 0.28 -6.78
C ILE A 269 -16.17 1.71 -6.25
N ILE A 270 -15.52 2.59 -7.01
CA ILE A 270 -15.28 3.98 -6.57
C ILE A 270 -16.55 4.84 -6.54
N GLN A 271 -17.63 4.41 -7.16
CA GLN A 271 -18.94 5.06 -7.08
C GLN A 271 -19.80 4.55 -5.91
N ASP A 272 -19.42 3.43 -5.29
CA ASP A 272 -20.12 2.91 -4.12
C ASP A 272 -19.83 3.80 -2.90
N GLU A 273 -20.88 4.29 -2.23
CA GLU A 273 -20.78 5.18 -1.06
C GLU A 273 -19.97 4.57 0.10
N PHE A 274 -19.88 3.26 0.18
CA PHE A 274 -19.05 2.59 1.18
C PHE A 274 -17.56 2.81 0.93
N PHE A 275 -17.12 2.68 -0.34
CA PHE A 275 -15.71 2.85 -0.71
C PHE A 275 -15.35 4.31 -1.01
N ASN A 276 -16.32 5.14 -1.29
CA ASN A 276 -16.13 6.56 -1.53
C ASN A 276 -17.19 7.38 -0.76
N PRO A 277 -17.10 7.40 0.57
CA PRO A 277 -18.08 8.11 1.40
C PRO A 277 -17.91 9.62 1.25
N GLY A 278 -18.40 10.26 0.29
CA GLY A 278 -18.45 11.70 0.02
C GLY A 278 -17.97 12.64 1.15
N VAL A 279 -16.75 12.41 1.66
CA VAL A 279 -16.18 13.25 2.72
C VAL A 279 -15.76 14.57 2.10
N VAL A 280 -16.55 15.58 2.34
CA VAL A 280 -16.17 16.95 2.01
C VAL A 280 -15.18 17.42 3.07
N TYR A 281 -13.92 17.53 2.69
CA TYR A 281 -12.91 18.15 3.54
C TYR A 281 -13.08 19.67 3.47
N GLU A 282 -13.83 20.22 4.42
CA GLU A 282 -13.85 21.66 4.59
C GLU A 282 -12.50 22.14 5.12
N GLY A 283 -11.75 22.83 4.28
CA GLY A 283 -10.77 23.81 4.72
C GLY A 283 -9.36 23.35 5.05
N GLU A 284 -8.80 22.35 4.40
CA GLU A 284 -7.32 22.24 4.40
C GLU A 284 -6.72 23.36 3.55
N LYS A 285 -6.43 24.48 4.21
CA LYS A 285 -5.56 25.51 3.65
C LYS A 285 -4.16 24.93 3.51
N GLU A 286 -3.52 25.16 2.37
CA GLU A 286 -2.08 24.94 2.23
C GLU A 286 -1.38 25.57 3.44
N LEU A 287 -0.62 24.80 4.19
CA LEU A 287 0.16 25.34 5.28
C LEU A 287 1.23 26.27 4.66
N PRO A 288 1.39 27.49 5.15
CA PRO A 288 2.39 28.38 4.62
C PRO A 288 3.78 27.75 4.76
N VAL A 289 4.57 27.89 3.71
CA VAL A 289 6.00 27.56 3.72
C VAL A 289 6.66 28.58 4.65
N THR A 290 7.02 28.17 5.86
CA THR A 290 7.83 28.98 6.79
C THR A 290 9.20 28.33 6.94
#